data_97d2848bcc91b7373e97c73c44666d14
#
_entry.id   97d2848bcc91b7373e97c73c44666d14
#
_cell.length_a   1.000
_cell.length_b   1.000
_cell.length_c   1.000
_cell.angle_alpha   90.00
_cell.angle_beta   90.00
_cell.angle_gamma   90.00
#
_symmetry.space_group_name_H-M   'P 1'
#
loop_
_entity.id
_entity.type
_entity.pdbx_description
1 polymer ?
#
loop_
_entity_poly.entity_id
_entity_poly.type
_entity_poly.pdbx_seq_one_letter_code
_entity_poly.pdbx_strand_id
1 'polypeptide(L)'
;MKKIVVLGSGMVGRVMAADLAADFEVTAVDVSPANLDGLKKTPVKRLRADLSDAAAVRDVVRGCDLVVGAVPGSMGFATLREVVAAGKDIVDISFFPEDSFLLDDAARKAGVTAVVDCGVAPGMSNMILGYHAARMSVERFECYVGGLPFQREFPFEYKAPFSPADVIEEYTRPARYVENGHVVVKPALSDVENMDFPEIGTLEAFNSDGLRSLLATMKVPNMIEKTLRYPGHAGHIRALRDSGFFGGEEIEVRGRRVRPLDVTSAVLFKHWRLHEEDDEFTIMRIIVEGEENGRPKRYTYGLFDRRDRTTGFSSMARTTGFP
;
A
#
# COMPACT_ATOMS: atom_id res chain seq x y z
N MET A 1 14.37 -4.03 -26.27
CA MET A 1 13.39 -3.59 -25.25
C MET A 1 13.92 -4.03 -23.89
N LYS A 2 13.82 -3.19 -22.85
CA LYS A 2 14.22 -3.61 -21.48
C LYS A 2 13.25 -4.68 -20.98
N LYS A 3 13.76 -5.62 -20.19
CA LYS A 3 13.02 -6.74 -19.60
C LYS A 3 12.66 -6.42 -18.16
N ILE A 4 11.36 -6.42 -17.86
CA ILE A 4 10.84 -6.18 -16.52
C ILE A 4 10.18 -7.44 -16.00
N VAL A 5 10.44 -7.77 -14.73
CA VAL A 5 9.74 -8.83 -14.01
C VAL A 5 8.88 -8.20 -12.93
N VAL A 6 7.58 -8.49 -12.96
CA VAL A 6 6.61 -8.09 -11.93
C VAL A 6 6.38 -9.28 -11.00
N LEU A 7 6.78 -9.14 -9.74
CA LEU A 7 6.62 -10.16 -8.71
C LEU A 7 5.30 -9.95 -7.98
N GLY A 8 4.35 -10.86 -8.21
CA GLY A 8 2.96 -10.74 -7.77
C GLY A 8 2.05 -10.21 -8.87
N SER A 9 1.02 -10.95 -9.24
CA SER A 9 0.01 -10.58 -10.24
C SER A 9 -1.39 -10.48 -9.65
N GLY A 10 -1.46 -10.04 -8.39
CA GLY A 10 -2.70 -9.76 -7.69
C GLY A 10 -3.42 -8.53 -8.28
N MET A 11 -4.28 -7.92 -7.46
CA MET A 11 -5.15 -6.79 -7.88
C MET A 11 -4.36 -5.62 -8.47
N VAL A 12 -3.21 -5.26 -7.89
CA VAL A 12 -2.35 -4.15 -8.34
C VAL A 12 -1.30 -4.63 -9.36
N GLY A 13 -0.54 -5.66 -9.05
CA GLY A 13 0.59 -6.10 -9.88
C GLY A 13 0.19 -6.48 -11.31
N ARG A 14 -1.02 -7.04 -11.53
CA ARG A 14 -1.52 -7.30 -12.89
C ARG A 14 -1.76 -6.02 -13.69
N VAL A 15 -2.16 -4.93 -13.03
CA VAL A 15 -2.40 -3.64 -13.67
C VAL A 15 -1.07 -3.00 -14.05
N MET A 16 -0.09 -3.01 -13.16
CA MET A 16 1.27 -2.57 -13.44
C MET A 16 1.89 -3.36 -14.60
N ALA A 17 1.76 -4.69 -14.59
CA ALA A 17 2.28 -5.54 -15.66
C ALA A 17 1.64 -5.23 -17.01
N ALA A 18 0.33 -4.99 -17.04
CA ALA A 18 -0.39 -4.68 -18.26
C ALA A 18 -0.01 -3.31 -18.84
N ASP A 19 0.15 -2.30 -17.99
CA ASP A 19 0.56 -0.94 -18.35
C ASP A 19 2.00 -0.92 -18.90
N LEU A 20 2.93 -1.47 -18.13
CA LEU A 20 4.35 -1.54 -18.52
C LEU A 20 4.59 -2.30 -19.82
N ALA A 21 3.72 -3.24 -20.17
CA ALA A 21 3.85 -4.02 -21.41
C ALA A 21 3.61 -3.22 -22.69
N ALA A 22 3.17 -1.97 -22.61
CA ALA A 22 3.11 -1.05 -23.75
C ALA A 22 4.53 -0.68 -24.24
N ASP A 23 5.49 -0.55 -23.32
CA ASP A 23 6.82 -0.02 -23.60
C ASP A 23 7.95 -1.02 -23.33
N PHE A 24 7.69 -2.11 -22.58
CA PHE A 24 8.70 -3.05 -22.09
C PHE A 24 8.33 -4.51 -22.40
N GLU A 25 9.33 -5.39 -22.36
CA GLU A 25 9.13 -6.84 -22.34
C GLU A 25 8.84 -7.28 -20.89
N VAL A 26 7.56 -7.50 -20.57
CA VAL A 26 7.13 -7.77 -19.20
C VAL A 26 6.86 -9.26 -18.97
N THR A 27 7.38 -9.77 -17.85
CA THR A 27 7.02 -11.09 -17.32
C THR A 27 6.36 -10.91 -15.95
N ALA A 28 5.11 -11.34 -15.83
CA ALA A 28 4.37 -11.36 -14.57
C ALA A 28 4.48 -12.73 -13.90
N VAL A 29 4.79 -12.74 -12.61
CA VAL A 29 5.03 -13.96 -11.82
C VAL A 29 4.03 -14.05 -10.69
N ASP A 30 3.36 -15.20 -10.55
CA ASP A 30 2.43 -15.47 -9.42
C ASP A 30 2.30 -16.99 -9.21
N VAL A 31 1.99 -17.39 -7.99
CA VAL A 31 1.68 -18.79 -7.67
C VAL A 31 0.27 -19.19 -8.14
N SER A 32 -0.65 -18.22 -8.19
CA SER A 32 -2.05 -18.39 -8.57
C SER A 32 -2.25 -18.38 -10.08
N PRO A 33 -2.70 -19.48 -10.70
CA PRO A 33 -3.08 -19.46 -12.11
C PRO A 33 -4.19 -18.46 -12.43
N ALA A 34 -5.13 -18.26 -11.49
CA ALA A 34 -6.25 -17.32 -11.69
C ALA A 34 -5.77 -15.87 -11.81
N ASN A 35 -4.76 -15.45 -11.01
CA ASN A 35 -4.16 -14.12 -11.12
C ASN A 35 -3.48 -13.93 -12.49
N LEU A 36 -2.72 -14.93 -12.94
CA LEU A 36 -2.05 -14.91 -14.24
C LEU A 36 -3.05 -14.93 -15.42
N ASP A 37 -4.18 -15.58 -15.24
CA ASP A 37 -5.24 -15.64 -16.26
C ASP A 37 -5.86 -14.28 -16.54
N GLY A 38 -5.87 -13.37 -15.57
CA GLY A 38 -6.27 -11.97 -15.79
C GLY A 38 -5.43 -11.22 -16.83
N LEU A 39 -4.24 -11.72 -17.16
CA LEU A 39 -3.31 -11.14 -18.15
C LEU A 39 -3.35 -11.83 -19.52
N LYS A 40 -4.27 -12.80 -19.77
CA LYS A 40 -4.32 -13.57 -21.02
C LYS A 40 -4.52 -12.72 -22.28
N LYS A 41 -5.13 -11.56 -22.15
CA LYS A 41 -5.43 -10.66 -23.27
C LYS A 41 -4.39 -9.54 -23.45
N THR A 42 -3.27 -9.62 -22.73
CA THR A 42 -2.17 -8.65 -22.78
C THR A 42 -0.93 -9.30 -23.39
N PRO A 43 0.07 -8.53 -23.86
CA PRO A 43 1.34 -9.07 -24.34
C PRO A 43 2.26 -9.57 -23.21
N VAL A 44 1.84 -9.51 -21.96
CA VAL A 44 2.62 -9.91 -20.77
C VAL A 44 2.91 -11.42 -20.82
N LYS A 45 4.17 -11.79 -20.64
CA LYS A 45 4.57 -13.17 -20.39
C LYS A 45 4.13 -13.56 -18.97
N ARG A 46 3.58 -14.75 -18.83
CA ARG A 46 3.05 -15.26 -17.56
C ARG A 46 3.90 -16.42 -17.09
N LEU A 47 4.43 -16.33 -15.90
CA LEU A 47 5.26 -17.36 -15.28
C LEU A 47 4.66 -17.75 -13.92
N ARG A 48 4.38 -19.03 -13.76
CA ARG A 48 3.95 -19.56 -12.45
C ARG A 48 5.17 -19.91 -11.61
N ALA A 49 5.33 -19.26 -10.47
CA ALA A 49 6.34 -19.60 -9.46
C ALA A 49 5.83 -19.24 -8.06
N ASP A 50 6.35 -19.93 -7.06
CA ASP A 50 6.10 -19.65 -5.66
C ASP A 50 7.14 -18.65 -5.15
N LEU A 51 6.72 -17.41 -4.95
CA LEU A 51 7.59 -16.31 -4.48
C LEU A 51 7.87 -16.35 -2.97
N SER A 52 7.32 -17.31 -2.24
CA SER A 52 7.75 -17.61 -0.86
C SER A 52 9.07 -18.40 -0.82
N ASP A 53 9.46 -19.01 -1.94
CA ASP A 53 10.76 -19.67 -2.11
C ASP A 53 11.82 -18.68 -2.60
N ALA A 54 12.82 -18.44 -1.77
CA ALA A 54 13.96 -17.56 -2.08
C ALA A 54 14.72 -17.97 -3.36
N ALA A 55 14.84 -19.25 -3.66
CA ALA A 55 15.49 -19.72 -4.87
C ALA A 55 14.66 -19.38 -6.11
N ALA A 56 13.34 -19.56 -6.03
CA ALA A 56 12.44 -19.19 -7.11
C ALA A 56 12.50 -17.67 -7.38
N VAL A 57 12.53 -16.81 -6.34
CA VAL A 57 12.69 -15.35 -6.54
C VAL A 57 13.97 -15.04 -7.31
N ARG A 58 15.12 -15.58 -6.88
CA ARG A 58 16.41 -15.34 -7.56
C ARG A 58 16.41 -15.85 -9.01
N ASP A 59 15.78 -16.99 -9.27
CA ASP A 59 15.74 -17.57 -10.62
C ASP A 59 14.90 -16.73 -11.58
N VAL A 60 13.72 -16.28 -11.17
CA VAL A 60 12.82 -15.51 -12.04
C VAL A 60 13.36 -14.12 -12.37
N VAL A 61 14.17 -13.51 -11.47
CA VAL A 61 14.73 -12.17 -11.71
C VAL A 61 16.10 -12.20 -12.43
N ARG A 62 16.72 -13.38 -12.61
CA ARG A 62 18.09 -13.50 -13.15
C ARG A 62 18.29 -12.79 -14.48
N GLY A 63 17.34 -12.88 -15.38
CA GLY A 63 17.44 -12.39 -16.76
C GLY A 63 16.78 -11.03 -17.02
N CYS A 64 16.31 -10.33 -15.99
CA CYS A 64 15.66 -9.03 -16.16
C CYS A 64 16.62 -7.85 -15.96
N ASP A 65 16.18 -6.69 -16.44
CA ASP A 65 16.86 -5.41 -16.26
C ASP A 65 16.34 -4.66 -15.03
N LEU A 66 15.06 -4.86 -14.67
CA LEU A 66 14.39 -4.22 -13.53
C LEU A 66 13.34 -5.15 -12.94
N VAL A 67 13.18 -5.09 -11.64
CA VAL A 67 12.12 -5.80 -10.91
C VAL A 67 11.07 -4.80 -10.40
N VAL A 68 9.82 -5.19 -10.46
CA VAL A 68 8.69 -4.50 -9.81
C VAL A 68 8.11 -5.43 -8.77
N GLY A 69 8.15 -5.03 -7.50
CA GLY A 69 7.62 -5.77 -6.37
C GLY A 69 6.16 -5.42 -6.10
N ALA A 70 5.28 -6.43 -6.11
CA ALA A 70 3.85 -6.30 -5.84
C ALA A 70 3.29 -7.52 -5.10
N VAL A 71 4.12 -8.12 -4.25
CA VAL A 71 3.72 -9.23 -3.38
C VAL A 71 2.99 -8.72 -2.13
N PRO A 72 2.21 -9.57 -1.42
CA PRO A 72 1.64 -9.20 -0.12
C PRO A 72 2.70 -8.71 0.88
N GLY A 73 2.34 -7.78 1.77
CA GLY A 73 3.26 -7.20 2.75
C GLY A 73 4.03 -8.22 3.57
N SER A 74 3.38 -9.33 3.97
CA SER A 74 4.02 -10.42 4.72
C SER A 74 5.19 -11.10 4.00
N MET A 75 5.30 -10.94 2.68
CA MET A 75 6.39 -11.48 1.85
C MET A 75 7.35 -10.38 1.38
N GLY A 76 6.96 -9.12 1.45
CA GLY A 76 7.64 -7.99 0.81
C GLY A 76 9.11 -7.89 1.17
N PHE A 77 9.44 -7.84 2.46
CA PHE A 77 10.82 -7.69 2.92
C PHE A 77 11.72 -8.86 2.50
N ALA A 78 11.23 -10.10 2.62
CA ALA A 78 11.97 -11.28 2.20
C ALA A 78 12.22 -11.28 0.69
N THR A 79 11.21 -10.92 -0.11
CA THR A 79 11.33 -10.79 -1.56
C THR A 79 12.33 -9.70 -1.94
N LEU A 80 12.24 -8.51 -1.33
CA LEU A 80 13.15 -7.38 -1.54
C LEU A 80 14.61 -7.81 -1.27
N ARG A 81 14.86 -8.50 -0.16
CA ARG A 81 16.19 -9.02 0.19
C ARG A 81 16.77 -9.95 -0.88
N GLU A 82 15.95 -10.88 -1.40
CA GLU A 82 16.41 -11.82 -2.42
C GLU A 82 16.67 -11.14 -3.77
N VAL A 83 15.91 -10.10 -4.13
CA VAL A 83 16.12 -9.30 -5.35
C VAL A 83 17.44 -8.50 -5.24
N VAL A 84 17.65 -7.84 -4.10
CA VAL A 84 18.92 -7.13 -3.81
C VAL A 84 20.11 -8.09 -3.86
N ALA A 85 19.99 -9.27 -3.23
CA ALA A 85 21.04 -10.30 -3.26
C ALA A 85 21.30 -10.85 -4.67
N ALA A 86 20.31 -10.84 -5.55
CA ALA A 86 20.45 -11.21 -6.96
C ALA A 86 21.08 -10.11 -7.83
N GLY A 87 21.43 -8.96 -7.25
CA GLY A 87 22.05 -7.83 -7.96
C GLY A 87 21.08 -7.14 -8.94
N LYS A 88 19.82 -6.97 -8.56
CA LYS A 88 18.79 -6.36 -9.41
C LYS A 88 18.21 -5.10 -8.78
N ASP A 89 18.05 -4.08 -9.63
CA ASP A 89 17.28 -2.90 -9.26
C ASP A 89 15.81 -3.27 -9.07
N ILE A 90 15.15 -2.64 -8.09
CA ILE A 90 13.74 -2.90 -7.78
C ILE A 90 12.98 -1.63 -7.43
N VAL A 91 11.73 -1.56 -7.89
CA VAL A 91 10.70 -0.64 -7.41
C VAL A 91 9.62 -1.49 -6.72
N ASP A 92 9.31 -1.20 -5.46
CA ASP A 92 8.45 -2.05 -4.62
C ASP A 92 7.30 -1.27 -3.99
N ILE A 93 6.08 -1.81 -4.13
CA ILE A 93 4.86 -1.26 -3.53
C ILE A 93 4.41 -2.04 -2.29
N SER A 94 5.11 -3.11 -1.91
CA SER A 94 4.67 -4.00 -0.83
C SER A 94 4.67 -3.30 0.53
N PHE A 95 3.60 -3.46 1.29
CA PHE A 95 3.40 -2.80 2.59
C PHE A 95 3.87 -3.70 3.75
N PHE A 96 5.19 -4.01 3.81
CA PHE A 96 5.77 -4.90 4.84
C PHE A 96 6.06 -4.16 6.16
N PRO A 97 6.06 -4.85 7.33
CA PRO A 97 6.27 -4.24 8.64
C PRO A 97 7.74 -3.87 8.95
N GLU A 98 8.68 -4.54 8.28
CA GLU A 98 10.10 -4.38 8.56
C GLU A 98 10.62 -3.02 8.09
N ASP A 99 11.76 -2.60 8.66
CA ASP A 99 12.48 -1.42 8.21
C ASP A 99 13.30 -1.77 6.95
N SER A 100 12.94 -1.16 5.82
CA SER A 100 13.63 -1.38 4.54
C SER A 100 15.10 -0.97 4.56
N PHE A 101 15.50 -0.01 5.40
CA PHE A 101 16.88 0.47 5.52
C PHE A 101 17.82 -0.59 6.11
N LEU A 102 17.32 -1.67 6.71
CA LEU A 102 18.13 -2.84 7.07
C LEU A 102 18.82 -3.48 5.86
N LEU A 103 18.36 -3.20 4.64
CA LEU A 103 18.96 -3.70 3.40
C LEU A 103 19.87 -2.68 2.70
N ASP A 104 20.05 -1.46 3.23
CA ASP A 104 20.83 -0.39 2.58
C ASP A 104 22.28 -0.80 2.31
N ASP A 105 22.97 -1.37 3.31
CA ASP A 105 24.34 -1.86 3.16
C ASP A 105 24.45 -2.97 2.11
N ALA A 106 23.45 -3.87 2.05
CA ALA A 106 23.43 -4.94 1.07
C ALA A 106 23.22 -4.39 -0.35
N ALA A 107 22.31 -3.45 -0.52
CA ALA A 107 22.04 -2.79 -1.79
C ALA A 107 23.27 -2.02 -2.30
N ARG A 108 23.94 -1.25 -1.41
CA ARG A 108 25.20 -0.54 -1.74
C ARG A 108 26.30 -1.50 -2.18
N LYS A 109 26.50 -2.61 -1.46
CA LYS A 109 27.50 -3.63 -1.81
C LYS A 109 27.20 -4.31 -3.14
N ALA A 110 25.93 -4.55 -3.43
CA ALA A 110 25.50 -5.14 -4.70
C ALA A 110 25.49 -4.13 -5.86
N GLY A 111 25.62 -2.82 -5.58
CA GLY A 111 25.55 -1.75 -6.58
C GLY A 111 24.18 -1.60 -7.21
N VAL A 112 23.11 -1.86 -6.45
CA VAL A 112 21.72 -1.80 -6.92
C VAL A 112 20.93 -0.69 -6.25
N THR A 113 19.89 -0.25 -6.92
CA THR A 113 18.91 0.71 -6.41
C THR A 113 17.63 -0.02 -6.01
N ALA A 114 17.20 0.15 -4.75
CA ALA A 114 15.92 -0.34 -4.27
C ALA A 114 15.05 0.87 -3.87
N VAL A 115 13.98 1.10 -4.60
CA VAL A 115 12.99 2.15 -4.31
C VAL A 115 11.77 1.49 -3.72
N VAL A 116 11.47 1.80 -2.47
CA VAL A 116 10.37 1.22 -1.69
C VAL A 116 9.30 2.26 -1.39
N ASP A 117 8.15 1.83 -0.85
CA ASP A 117 7.04 2.73 -0.57
C ASP A 117 6.57 3.50 -1.84
N CYS A 118 6.42 2.79 -2.95
CA CYS A 118 6.12 3.35 -4.27
C CYS A 118 4.65 3.19 -4.68
N GLY A 119 3.72 3.16 -3.72
CA GLY A 119 2.28 3.10 -3.97
C GLY A 119 1.63 4.48 -4.11
N VAL A 120 0.35 4.57 -3.78
CA VAL A 120 -0.37 5.85 -3.74
C VAL A 120 -0.02 6.63 -2.48
N ALA A 121 -0.07 5.99 -1.31
CA ALA A 121 0.37 6.47 0.00
C ALA A 121 0.64 5.26 0.91
N PRO A 122 1.88 5.01 1.24
CA PRO A 122 3.09 5.73 0.81
C PRO A 122 3.40 5.57 -0.68
N GLY A 123 3.94 6.63 -1.30
CA GLY A 123 4.38 6.62 -2.70
C GLY A 123 4.17 7.96 -3.38
N MET A 124 3.04 8.20 -4.03
CA MET A 124 2.71 9.51 -4.62
C MET A 124 2.79 10.62 -3.57
N SER A 125 2.33 10.36 -2.35
CA SER A 125 2.47 11.27 -1.21
C SER A 125 3.93 11.60 -0.90
N ASN A 126 4.82 10.61 -0.96
CA ASN A 126 6.25 10.75 -0.71
C ASN A 126 6.92 11.61 -1.80
N MET A 127 6.56 11.39 -3.07
CA MET A 127 7.08 12.20 -4.19
C MET A 127 6.66 13.66 -4.09
N ILE A 128 5.41 13.94 -3.71
CA ILE A 128 4.90 15.31 -3.51
C ILE A 128 5.66 16.00 -2.36
N LEU A 129 5.84 15.32 -1.23
CA LEU A 129 6.64 15.87 -0.13
C LEU A 129 8.08 16.12 -0.56
N GLY A 130 8.73 15.18 -1.23
CA GLY A 130 10.10 15.33 -1.74
C GLY A 130 10.26 16.50 -2.71
N TYR A 131 9.27 16.70 -3.59
CA TYR A 131 9.24 17.84 -4.51
C TYR A 131 9.25 19.19 -3.75
N HIS A 132 8.44 19.32 -2.70
CA HIS A 132 8.39 20.53 -1.89
C HIS A 132 9.60 20.69 -1.00
N ALA A 133 10.06 19.66 -0.34
CA ALA A 133 11.23 19.69 0.53
C ALA A 133 12.53 20.13 -0.19
N ALA A 134 12.60 19.92 -1.51
CA ALA A 134 13.69 20.42 -2.34
C ALA A 134 13.60 21.93 -2.68
N ARG A 135 12.48 22.60 -2.36
CA ARG A 135 12.18 23.98 -2.80
C ARG A 135 11.81 24.93 -1.67
N MET A 136 11.35 24.37 -0.55
CA MET A 136 10.91 25.14 0.61
C MET A 136 11.29 24.47 1.92
N SER A 137 11.30 25.24 3.01
CA SER A 137 11.37 24.70 4.36
C SER A 137 10.00 24.18 4.74
N VAL A 138 9.80 22.84 4.70
CA VAL A 138 8.53 22.23 5.06
C VAL A 138 8.44 22.12 6.59
N GLU A 139 7.36 22.62 7.18
CA GLU A 139 7.08 22.60 8.61
C GLU A 139 6.00 21.57 8.97
N ARG A 140 5.09 21.32 8.02
CA ARG A 140 3.97 20.40 8.20
C ARG A 140 3.64 19.66 6.92
N PHE A 141 3.44 18.36 7.07
CA PHE A 141 2.97 17.45 6.03
C PHE A 141 1.81 16.62 6.55
N GLU A 142 0.72 16.60 5.80
CA GLU A 142 -0.45 15.78 6.10
C GLU A 142 -0.87 15.02 4.85
N CYS A 143 -1.11 13.73 4.99
CA CYS A 143 -1.69 12.89 3.96
C CYS A 143 -2.92 12.17 4.50
N TYR A 144 -4.02 12.25 3.76
CA TYR A 144 -5.27 11.55 4.02
C TYR A 144 -5.63 10.76 2.78
N VAL A 145 -5.74 9.45 2.88
CA VAL A 145 -5.93 8.56 1.72
C VAL A 145 -6.93 7.46 2.01
N GLY A 146 -7.74 7.09 1.03
CA GLY A 146 -8.64 5.96 1.13
C GLY A 146 -9.09 5.42 -0.21
N GLY A 147 -9.34 4.11 -0.25
CA GLY A 147 -10.03 3.44 -1.33
C GLY A 147 -11.35 2.90 -0.81
N LEU A 148 -12.46 3.23 -1.47
CA LEU A 148 -13.80 3.02 -0.95
C LEU A 148 -14.77 2.62 -2.07
N PRO A 149 -15.77 1.76 -1.79
CA PRO A 149 -16.86 1.52 -2.71
C PRO A 149 -17.81 2.73 -2.75
N PHE A 150 -18.43 3.00 -3.90
CA PHE A 150 -19.53 3.96 -3.96
C PHE A 150 -20.79 3.43 -3.26
N GLN A 151 -21.07 2.14 -3.42
CA GLN A 151 -22.19 1.50 -2.75
C GLN A 151 -21.80 1.14 -1.32
N ARG A 152 -22.48 1.78 -0.35
CA ARG A 152 -22.26 1.58 1.06
C ARG A 152 -23.14 0.41 1.55
N GLU A 153 -22.49 -0.68 1.98
CA GLU A 153 -23.15 -1.87 2.49
C GLU A 153 -22.82 -2.07 3.97
N PHE A 154 -23.85 -2.04 4.82
CA PHE A 154 -23.72 -2.35 6.25
C PHE A 154 -23.18 -3.79 6.43
N PRO A 155 -22.34 -4.08 7.46
CA PRO A 155 -21.97 -3.20 8.58
C PRO A 155 -20.73 -2.33 8.37
N PHE A 156 -19.87 -2.65 7.41
CA PHE A 156 -18.55 -2.01 7.31
C PHE A 156 -18.49 -0.87 6.29
N GLU A 157 -19.45 -0.84 5.35
CA GLU A 157 -19.45 0.13 4.25
C GLU A 157 -18.08 0.20 3.53
N TYR A 158 -17.45 -0.96 3.38
CA TYR A 158 -16.09 -1.09 2.90
C TYR A 158 -15.92 -2.33 2.02
N LYS A 159 -15.16 -2.16 0.94
CA LYS A 159 -14.62 -3.22 0.09
C LYS A 159 -13.12 -3.00 -0.04
N ALA A 160 -12.32 -4.05 0.11
CA ALA A 160 -10.87 -3.94 0.06
C ALA A 160 -10.38 -3.79 -1.39
N PRO A 161 -9.82 -2.64 -1.77
CA PRO A 161 -9.34 -2.41 -3.15
C PRO A 161 -7.94 -2.98 -3.39
N PHE A 162 -7.31 -3.54 -2.37
CA PHE A 162 -6.03 -4.25 -2.39
C PHE A 162 -6.06 -5.42 -1.40
N SER A 163 -4.91 -6.01 -1.05
CA SER A 163 -4.82 -7.17 -0.15
C SER A 163 -5.61 -6.97 1.16
N PRO A 164 -6.68 -7.74 1.42
CA PRO A 164 -7.42 -7.60 2.67
C PRO A 164 -6.60 -7.91 3.93
N ALA A 165 -5.54 -8.71 3.81
CA ALA A 165 -4.62 -8.96 4.91
C ALA A 165 -3.83 -7.69 5.26
N ASP A 166 -3.36 -6.94 4.25
CA ASP A 166 -2.65 -5.69 4.46
C ASP A 166 -3.60 -4.59 5.01
N VAL A 167 -4.90 -4.66 4.68
CA VAL A 167 -5.93 -3.79 5.31
C VAL A 167 -6.03 -4.05 6.81
N ILE A 168 -5.95 -5.31 7.27
CA ILE A 168 -5.96 -5.62 8.72
C ILE A 168 -4.73 -5.01 9.40
N GLU A 169 -3.58 -4.99 8.74
CA GLU A 169 -2.37 -4.34 9.26
C GLU A 169 -2.59 -2.83 9.51
N GLU A 170 -3.34 -2.14 8.67
CA GLU A 170 -3.69 -0.72 8.91
C GLU A 170 -4.49 -0.51 10.21
N TYR A 171 -5.22 -1.52 10.67
CA TYR A 171 -6.08 -1.45 11.86
C TYR A 171 -5.40 -1.94 13.15
N THR A 172 -4.28 -2.63 13.03
CA THR A 172 -3.59 -3.29 14.15
C THR A 172 -2.20 -2.74 14.40
N ARG A 173 -1.49 -2.32 13.36
CA ARG A 173 -0.13 -1.76 13.48
C ARG A 173 -0.18 -0.37 14.10
N PRO A 174 0.59 -0.10 15.18
CA PRO A 174 0.70 1.24 15.75
C PRO A 174 1.18 2.26 14.70
N ALA A 175 0.52 3.40 14.64
CA ALA A 175 0.87 4.50 13.73
C ALA A 175 2.03 5.31 14.27
N ARG A 176 3.03 5.57 13.44
CA ARG A 176 4.18 6.41 13.75
C ARG A 176 4.04 7.76 13.05
N TYR A 177 4.11 8.83 13.83
CA TYR A 177 4.01 10.22 13.38
C TYR A 177 5.24 11.02 13.78
N VAL A 178 5.35 12.25 13.25
CA VAL A 178 6.32 13.22 13.74
C VAL A 178 5.56 14.39 14.31
N GLU A 179 5.80 14.70 15.59
CA GLU A 179 5.25 15.85 16.30
C GLU A 179 6.41 16.65 16.90
N ASN A 180 6.52 17.93 16.54
CA ASN A 180 7.59 18.83 16.99
C ASN A 180 9.00 18.24 16.79
N GLY A 181 9.24 17.57 15.67
CA GLY A 181 10.53 16.97 15.32
C GLY A 181 10.82 15.62 15.99
N HIS A 182 9.89 15.06 16.76
CA HIS A 182 10.04 13.78 17.44
C HIS A 182 9.08 12.73 16.90
N VAL A 183 9.57 11.51 16.71
CA VAL A 183 8.70 10.38 16.35
C VAL A 183 7.85 10.01 17.56
N VAL A 184 6.54 10.01 17.36
CA VAL A 184 5.54 9.57 18.36
C VAL A 184 4.80 8.34 17.83
N VAL A 185 4.37 7.49 18.74
CA VAL A 185 3.62 6.26 18.39
C VAL A 185 2.22 6.36 18.98
N LYS A 186 1.21 6.17 18.13
CA LYS A 186 -0.20 6.21 18.51
C LYS A 186 -0.88 4.89 18.15
N PRO A 187 -1.93 4.48 18.89
CA PRO A 187 -2.70 3.31 18.47
C PRO A 187 -3.30 3.51 17.06
N ALA A 188 -3.34 2.45 16.27
CA ALA A 188 -4.16 2.47 15.04
C ALA A 188 -5.62 2.78 15.38
N LEU A 189 -6.36 3.34 14.42
CA LEU A 189 -7.78 3.72 14.59
C LEU A 189 -8.03 4.80 15.67
N SER A 190 -6.99 5.48 16.16
CA SER A 190 -7.12 6.60 17.10
C SER A 190 -7.25 7.95 16.40
N ASP A 191 -7.48 9.02 17.16
CA ASP A 191 -7.59 10.41 16.69
C ASP A 191 -8.53 10.55 15.47
N VAL A 192 -9.70 9.94 15.58
CA VAL A 192 -10.72 9.96 14.53
C VAL A 192 -11.26 11.38 14.35
N GLU A 193 -11.29 11.85 13.11
CA GLU A 193 -11.87 13.14 12.73
C GLU A 193 -12.69 13.02 11.46
N ASN A 194 -13.72 13.86 11.33
CA ASN A 194 -14.52 13.94 10.12
C ASN A 194 -13.98 15.00 9.17
N MET A 195 -13.92 14.67 7.89
CA MET A 195 -13.43 15.54 6.83
C MET A 195 -14.42 15.55 5.66
N ASP A 196 -14.70 16.74 5.12
CA ASP A 196 -15.58 16.88 3.97
C ASP A 196 -14.79 16.89 2.66
N PHE A 197 -15.31 16.15 1.69
CA PHE A 197 -14.81 16.06 0.33
C PHE A 197 -15.94 16.41 -0.64
N PRO A 198 -15.75 17.39 -1.55
CA PRO A 198 -16.79 17.83 -2.47
C PRO A 198 -17.37 16.69 -3.33
N GLU A 199 -16.53 15.70 -3.65
CA GLU A 199 -16.87 14.60 -4.56
C GLU A 199 -17.76 13.53 -3.91
N ILE A 200 -17.65 13.34 -2.57
CA ILE A 200 -18.23 12.18 -1.90
C ILE A 200 -18.92 12.49 -0.56
N GLY A 201 -18.80 13.71 -0.05
CA GLY A 201 -19.32 14.10 1.26
C GLY A 201 -18.34 13.81 2.39
N THR A 202 -18.86 13.55 3.59
CA THR A 202 -18.06 13.36 4.80
C THR A 202 -17.43 11.98 4.85
N LEU A 203 -16.13 11.92 5.10
CA LEU A 203 -15.38 10.72 5.45
C LEU A 203 -14.77 10.87 6.85
N GLU A 204 -14.50 9.77 7.54
CA GLU A 204 -13.71 9.77 8.76
C GLU A 204 -12.26 9.43 8.45
N ALA A 205 -11.33 10.16 9.05
CA ALA A 205 -9.90 9.92 9.02
C ALA A 205 -9.43 9.39 10.37
N PHE A 206 -8.54 8.41 10.38
CA PHE A 206 -7.95 7.84 11.57
C PHE A 206 -6.49 7.47 11.38
N ASN A 207 -5.76 7.37 12.49
CA ASN A 207 -4.34 7.08 12.50
C ASN A 207 -4.02 5.70 11.91
N SER A 208 -3.11 5.68 10.95
CA SER A 208 -2.50 4.50 10.32
C SER A 208 -1.01 4.70 10.09
N ASP A 209 -0.23 3.61 9.94
CA ASP A 209 1.24 3.66 9.84
C ASP A 209 1.72 3.86 8.40
N GLY A 210 1.38 4.99 7.78
CA GLY A 210 1.68 5.26 6.38
C GLY A 210 2.93 6.10 6.11
N LEU A 211 3.49 6.83 7.10
CA LEU A 211 4.70 7.65 6.87
C LEU A 211 5.95 6.84 6.55
N ARG A 212 6.14 5.68 7.19
CA ARG A 212 7.15 4.66 6.87
C ARG A 212 8.55 5.22 6.59
N SER A 213 9.03 5.11 5.33
CA SER A 213 10.36 5.60 4.92
C SER A 213 10.53 7.11 5.12
N LEU A 214 9.47 7.90 5.10
CA LEU A 214 9.54 9.34 5.38
C LEU A 214 10.07 9.65 6.78
N LEU A 215 9.83 8.78 7.77
CA LEU A 215 10.36 8.95 9.13
C LEU A 215 11.88 8.99 9.18
N ALA A 216 12.55 8.29 8.27
CA ALA A 216 14.00 8.24 8.19
C ALA A 216 14.59 9.24 7.17
N THR A 217 13.84 9.55 6.12
CA THR A 217 14.35 10.33 4.98
C THR A 217 14.03 11.82 5.07
N MET A 218 13.01 12.22 5.84
CA MET A 218 12.55 13.60 5.90
C MET A 218 12.75 14.21 7.29
N LYS A 219 13.17 15.49 7.31
CA LYS A 219 13.33 16.28 8.54
C LYS A 219 12.24 17.34 8.62
N VAL A 220 10.98 16.91 8.63
CA VAL A 220 9.83 17.79 8.75
C VAL A 220 9.31 17.72 10.19
N PRO A 221 9.13 18.87 10.88
CA PRO A 221 8.75 18.90 12.28
C PRO A 221 7.42 18.23 12.61
N ASN A 222 6.46 18.26 11.68
CA ASN A 222 5.14 17.68 11.88
C ASN A 222 4.71 16.91 10.64
N MET A 223 4.54 15.60 10.78
CA MET A 223 4.08 14.73 9.69
C MET A 223 3.04 13.75 10.20
N ILE A 224 1.94 13.64 9.47
CA ILE A 224 0.89 12.65 9.71
C ILE A 224 0.44 11.98 8.41
N GLU A 225 0.02 10.73 8.53
CA GLU A 225 -0.74 10.04 7.49
C GLU A 225 -1.93 9.33 8.14
N LYS A 226 -3.12 9.52 7.57
CA LYS A 226 -4.37 8.94 8.05
C LYS A 226 -5.11 8.22 6.94
N THR A 227 -5.71 7.10 7.29
CA THR A 227 -6.62 6.36 6.42
C THR A 227 -8.02 6.97 6.46
N LEU A 228 -8.65 7.07 5.29
CA LEU A 228 -10.03 7.54 5.12
C LEU A 228 -10.99 6.38 4.96
N ARG A 229 -12.12 6.42 5.67
CA ARG A 229 -13.26 5.49 5.54
C ARG A 229 -14.59 6.25 5.67
N TYR A 230 -15.70 5.58 5.42
CA TYR A 230 -17.00 6.14 5.73
C TYR A 230 -17.21 6.26 7.25
N PRO A 231 -17.95 7.29 7.73
CA PRO A 231 -18.14 7.54 9.16
C PRO A 231 -18.73 6.35 9.90
N GLY A 232 -18.11 5.98 11.03
CA GLY A 232 -18.49 4.83 11.86
C GLY A 232 -17.63 3.59 11.66
N HIS A 233 -16.89 3.48 10.56
CA HIS A 233 -16.06 2.31 10.27
C HIS A 233 -14.99 2.06 11.33
N ALA A 234 -14.25 3.10 11.72
CA ALA A 234 -13.21 2.99 12.75
C ALA A 234 -13.77 2.49 14.09
N GLY A 235 -14.99 2.90 14.43
CA GLY A 235 -15.68 2.42 15.63
C GLY A 235 -15.98 0.92 15.59
N HIS A 236 -16.51 0.43 14.47
CA HIS A 236 -16.80 -1.00 14.28
C HIS A 236 -15.52 -1.86 14.34
N ILE A 237 -14.47 -1.44 13.63
CA ILE A 237 -13.22 -2.19 13.59
C ILE A 237 -12.51 -2.15 14.97
N ARG A 238 -12.54 -1.01 15.65
CA ARG A 238 -11.99 -0.89 17.01
C ARG A 238 -12.71 -1.82 18.00
N ALA A 239 -14.03 -1.93 17.92
CA ALA A 239 -14.78 -2.87 18.74
C ALA A 239 -14.33 -4.32 18.52
N LEU A 240 -14.13 -4.74 17.28
CA LEU A 240 -13.58 -6.07 16.96
C LEU A 240 -12.16 -6.24 17.51
N ARG A 241 -11.28 -5.27 17.27
CA ARG A 241 -9.88 -5.33 17.72
C ARG A 241 -9.79 -5.42 19.24
N ASP A 242 -10.47 -4.52 19.96
CA ASP A 242 -10.39 -4.41 21.42
C ASP A 242 -11.09 -5.61 22.11
N SER A 243 -12.00 -6.30 21.41
CA SER A 243 -12.58 -7.58 21.85
C SER A 243 -11.70 -8.80 21.56
N GLY A 244 -10.53 -8.62 20.94
CA GLY A 244 -9.55 -9.69 20.69
C GLY A 244 -9.75 -10.48 19.37
N PHE A 245 -10.67 -10.05 18.48
CA PHE A 245 -10.89 -10.72 17.20
C PHE A 245 -9.67 -10.68 16.27
N PHE A 246 -8.76 -9.74 16.42
CA PHE A 246 -7.49 -9.67 15.68
C PHE A 246 -6.29 -10.25 16.45
N GLY A 247 -6.56 -11.02 17.52
CA GLY A 247 -5.50 -11.68 18.31
C GLY A 247 -4.77 -12.75 17.49
N GLY A 248 -3.42 -12.71 17.55
CA GLY A 248 -2.55 -13.68 16.87
C GLY A 248 -2.27 -14.93 17.70
N GLU A 249 -2.57 -14.93 18.99
CA GLU A 249 -2.39 -16.10 19.86
C GLU A 249 -3.55 -17.09 19.73
N GLU A 250 -3.23 -18.37 19.79
CA GLU A 250 -4.23 -19.42 19.72
C GLU A 250 -5.09 -19.47 20.99
N ILE A 251 -6.40 -19.57 20.81
CA ILE A 251 -7.38 -19.83 21.88
C ILE A 251 -8.01 -21.21 21.67
N GLU A 252 -8.46 -21.84 22.77
CA GLU A 252 -9.16 -23.12 22.69
C GLU A 252 -10.66 -22.88 22.50
N VAL A 253 -11.22 -23.50 21.44
CA VAL A 253 -12.66 -23.50 21.15
C VAL A 253 -13.11 -24.93 20.95
N ARG A 254 -13.86 -25.51 21.91
CA ARG A 254 -14.40 -26.87 21.85
C ARG A 254 -13.30 -27.94 21.56
N GLY A 255 -12.16 -27.82 22.22
CA GLY A 255 -11.04 -28.76 22.08
C GLY A 255 -10.19 -28.56 20.81
N ARG A 256 -10.39 -27.48 20.07
CA ARG A 256 -9.55 -27.12 18.92
C ARG A 256 -8.84 -25.79 19.17
N ARG A 257 -7.59 -25.72 18.81
CA ARG A 257 -6.82 -24.47 18.85
C ARG A 257 -7.04 -23.68 17.57
N VAL A 258 -7.42 -22.41 17.69
CA VAL A 258 -7.67 -21.51 16.56
C VAL A 258 -7.10 -20.13 16.88
N ARG A 259 -6.57 -19.45 15.89
CA ARG A 259 -6.20 -18.04 16.04
C ARG A 259 -7.41 -17.17 15.72
N PRO A 260 -7.82 -16.24 16.62
CA PRO A 260 -8.93 -15.32 16.35
C PRO A 260 -8.76 -14.56 15.04
N LEU A 261 -7.55 -14.07 14.74
CA LEU A 261 -7.22 -13.39 13.49
C LEU A 261 -7.57 -14.21 12.24
N ASP A 262 -7.28 -15.50 12.22
CA ASP A 262 -7.54 -16.36 11.04
C ASP A 262 -9.04 -16.51 10.80
N VAL A 263 -9.82 -16.71 11.87
CA VAL A 263 -11.29 -16.81 11.79
C VAL A 263 -11.90 -15.49 11.36
N THR A 264 -11.46 -14.38 11.96
CA THR A 264 -11.95 -13.04 11.66
C THR A 264 -11.64 -12.66 10.21
N SER A 265 -10.42 -12.92 9.75
CA SER A 265 -10.00 -12.70 8.36
C SER A 265 -10.88 -13.49 7.38
N ALA A 266 -11.11 -14.78 7.67
CA ALA A 266 -11.94 -15.63 6.81
C ALA A 266 -13.40 -15.12 6.70
N VAL A 267 -13.91 -14.49 7.75
CA VAL A 267 -15.25 -13.88 7.76
C VAL A 267 -15.24 -12.53 7.03
N LEU A 268 -14.33 -11.63 7.41
CA LEU A 268 -14.29 -10.27 6.88
C LEU A 268 -13.97 -10.24 5.39
N PHE A 269 -13.06 -11.09 4.89
CA PHE A 269 -12.68 -11.09 3.48
C PHE A 269 -13.82 -11.44 2.54
N LYS A 270 -14.84 -12.17 3.01
CA LYS A 270 -16.06 -12.40 2.23
C LYS A 270 -16.88 -11.12 2.06
N HIS A 271 -16.97 -10.30 3.12
CA HIS A 271 -17.69 -9.02 3.10
C HIS A 271 -16.91 -7.92 2.38
N TRP A 272 -15.57 -7.94 2.49
CA TRP A 272 -14.70 -6.92 1.91
C TRP A 272 -14.26 -7.23 0.48
N ARG A 273 -14.72 -8.32 -0.09
CA ARG A 273 -14.37 -8.65 -1.46
C ARG A 273 -14.89 -7.58 -2.42
N LEU A 274 -13.97 -6.96 -3.14
CA LEU A 274 -14.28 -6.07 -4.26
C LEU A 274 -14.51 -6.92 -5.52
N HIS A 275 -15.70 -6.85 -6.09
CA HIS A 275 -16.06 -7.55 -7.32
C HIS A 275 -15.78 -6.68 -8.55
N GLU A 276 -15.75 -7.30 -9.73
CA GLU A 276 -15.48 -6.58 -10.99
C GLU A 276 -16.61 -5.58 -11.34
N GLU A 277 -17.83 -5.86 -10.91
CA GLU A 277 -19.00 -5.00 -11.08
C GLU A 277 -19.07 -3.85 -10.08
N ASP A 278 -18.34 -3.92 -8.96
CA ASP A 278 -18.37 -2.89 -7.92
C ASP A 278 -17.73 -1.60 -8.43
N ASP A 279 -18.43 -0.49 -8.25
CA ASP A 279 -17.85 0.84 -8.40
C ASP A 279 -17.06 1.20 -7.15
N GLU A 280 -15.83 1.66 -7.36
CA GLU A 280 -14.96 2.13 -6.29
C GLU A 280 -14.17 3.36 -6.73
N PHE A 281 -13.63 4.07 -5.76
CA PHE A 281 -12.81 5.24 -5.97
C PHE A 281 -11.62 5.26 -5.01
N THR A 282 -10.58 5.96 -5.42
CA THR A 282 -9.46 6.37 -4.56
C THR A 282 -9.57 7.87 -4.34
N ILE A 283 -9.45 8.29 -3.08
CA ILE A 283 -9.45 9.68 -2.69
C ILE A 283 -8.23 9.97 -1.84
N MET A 284 -7.57 11.10 -2.09
CA MET A 284 -6.43 11.54 -1.29
C MET A 284 -6.42 13.06 -1.19
N ARG A 285 -6.05 13.56 -0.01
CA ARG A 285 -5.74 14.97 0.23
C ARG A 285 -4.37 15.06 0.87
N ILE A 286 -3.48 15.86 0.25
CA ILE A 286 -2.16 16.14 0.80
C ILE A 286 -2.07 17.63 1.09
N ILE A 287 -1.53 17.97 2.26
CA ILE A 287 -1.27 19.34 2.68
C ILE A 287 0.22 19.46 3.00
N VAL A 288 0.88 20.43 2.38
CA VAL A 288 2.27 20.79 2.66
C VAL A 288 2.30 22.25 3.06
N GLU A 289 2.77 22.53 4.26
CA GLU A 289 2.90 23.89 4.79
C GLU A 289 4.35 24.17 5.20
N GLY A 290 4.76 25.42 5.08
CA GLY A 290 6.10 25.86 5.47
C GLY A 290 6.44 27.21 4.88
N GLU A 291 7.73 27.48 4.64
CA GLU A 291 8.23 28.74 4.14
C GLU A 291 8.94 28.54 2.79
N GLU A 292 8.54 29.34 1.78
CA GLU A 292 9.17 29.40 0.48
C GLU A 292 9.57 30.84 0.16
N ASN A 293 10.85 31.09 -0.11
CA ASN A 293 11.41 32.44 -0.38
C ASN A 293 11.06 33.47 0.72
N GLY A 294 11.14 33.08 2.00
CA GLY A 294 10.86 33.93 3.16
C GLY A 294 9.37 34.26 3.37
N ARG A 295 8.45 33.46 2.78
CA ARG A 295 7.00 33.68 2.91
C ARG A 295 6.29 32.37 3.27
N PRO A 296 5.31 32.42 4.19
CA PRO A 296 4.46 31.28 4.46
C PRO A 296 3.75 30.78 3.20
N LYS A 297 3.75 29.48 3.01
CA LYS A 297 3.09 28.81 1.89
C LYS A 297 2.34 27.58 2.37
N ARG A 298 1.20 27.35 1.75
CA ARG A 298 0.40 26.14 1.87
C ARG A 298 0.04 25.61 0.50
N TYR A 299 0.36 24.37 0.24
CA TYR A 299 -0.03 23.64 -0.95
C TYR A 299 -1.00 22.54 -0.55
N THR A 300 -2.08 22.40 -1.31
CA THR A 300 -3.07 21.34 -1.12
C THR A 300 -3.25 20.61 -2.43
N TYR A 301 -3.09 19.30 -2.39
CA TYR A 301 -3.32 18.40 -3.51
C TYR A 301 -4.55 17.56 -3.22
N GLY A 302 -5.36 17.34 -4.24
CA GLY A 302 -6.50 16.43 -4.19
C GLY A 302 -6.39 15.40 -5.30
N LEU A 303 -6.63 14.14 -4.95
CA LEU A 303 -6.85 13.05 -5.90
C LEU A 303 -8.27 12.54 -5.69
N PHE A 304 -9.01 12.41 -6.78
CA PHE A 304 -10.25 11.65 -6.82
C PHE A 304 -10.29 10.88 -8.13
N ASP A 305 -10.07 9.58 -8.07
CA ASP A 305 -10.07 8.69 -9.22
C ASP A 305 -11.11 7.58 -9.03
N ARG A 306 -11.67 7.10 -10.12
CA ARG A 306 -12.70 6.05 -10.14
C ARG A 306 -12.23 4.86 -10.95
N ARG A 307 -12.86 3.71 -10.74
CA ARG A 307 -12.66 2.53 -11.59
C ARG A 307 -12.78 2.92 -13.07
N ASP A 308 -11.80 2.51 -13.86
CA ASP A 308 -11.87 2.66 -15.31
C ASP A 308 -12.76 1.55 -15.92
N ARG A 309 -13.90 1.95 -16.43
CA ARG A 309 -14.86 1.03 -17.05
C ARG A 309 -14.41 0.47 -18.40
N THR A 310 -13.44 1.11 -19.04
CA THR A 310 -12.91 0.68 -20.35
C THR A 310 -11.94 -0.48 -20.18
N THR A 311 -11.01 -0.36 -19.25
CA THR A 311 -10.01 -1.40 -18.95
C THR A 311 -10.48 -2.40 -17.90
N GLY A 312 -11.47 -2.02 -17.07
CA GLY A 312 -11.90 -2.75 -15.90
C GLY A 312 -10.95 -2.62 -14.70
N PHE A 313 -9.89 -1.82 -14.83
CA PHE A 313 -8.92 -1.63 -13.75
C PHE A 313 -9.51 -0.79 -12.61
N SER A 314 -9.29 -1.26 -11.39
CA SER A 314 -9.72 -0.54 -10.20
C SER A 314 -8.93 0.77 -10.06
N SER A 315 -9.57 1.77 -9.45
CA SER A 315 -8.92 3.05 -9.14
C SER A 315 -7.67 2.87 -8.28
N MET A 316 -7.79 2.12 -7.18
CA MET A 316 -6.66 1.87 -6.29
C MET A 316 -5.50 1.20 -7.03
N ALA A 317 -5.75 0.24 -7.92
CA ALA A 317 -4.68 -0.42 -8.66
C ALA A 317 -3.98 0.53 -9.64
N ARG A 318 -4.73 1.43 -10.27
CA ARG A 318 -4.18 2.45 -11.19
C ARG A 318 -3.39 3.51 -10.43
N THR A 319 -3.97 4.10 -9.39
CA THR A 319 -3.34 5.16 -8.59
C THR A 319 -2.14 4.67 -7.78
N THR A 320 -2.06 3.38 -7.49
CA THR A 320 -0.90 2.74 -6.87
C THR A 320 0.16 2.36 -7.89
N GLY A 321 -0.26 1.86 -9.05
CA GLY A 321 0.63 1.19 -9.98
C GLY A 321 1.16 2.03 -11.13
N PHE A 322 0.47 3.11 -11.52
CA PHE A 322 0.91 3.95 -12.66
C PHE A 322 1.97 5.00 -12.29
N PRO A 323 1.93 5.65 -11.09
CA PRO A 323 3.02 6.54 -10.68
C PRO A 323 4.34 5.84 -10.50
#